data_4fa835deef618c70f2dcb897ca58a711
#
_entry.id   4fa835deef618c70f2dcb897ca58a711
#
_cell.length_a   1.000
_cell.length_b   1.000
_cell.length_c   1.000
_cell.angle_alpha   90.00
_cell.angle_beta   90.00
_cell.angle_gamma   90.00
#
_symmetry.space_group_name_H-M   'P 1'
#
loop_
_entity.id
_entity.type
_entity.pdbx_description
1 polymer ?
#
loop_
_entity_poly.entity_id
_entity_poly.type
_entity_poly.pdbx_seq_one_letter_code
_entity_poly.pdbx_strand_id
1 'polypeptide(L)'
;MEGLQEIIATLERKTAANVPKDSADYIENGLLYCGKCHTPKEFRGSFLGMVKVVPCLCRCRSEKLAAEEQQRKAEKRQARIRQHRRASFLESDMQHWNFAADDGADPRIMRAAKNYVGNFTQFREQGKGLLLYGGVGTGKTFAAACIANALIDSGRTCLMTNFARVLNTLWSIEEKQTYIDSFNQFDLLVLDDLGAERRSEYAQEQVFNVIDARYRAKLPMIITTNLSIEEIKKPDSIGNSRIYDRVLEMCHPVEVTGKSRRRQKVAADFRSMNELLGL
;
A
#
# COMPACT_ATOMS: atom_id res chain seq x y z
N MET A 1 -48.16 1.22 15.33
CA MET A 1 -47.85 0.05 16.20
C MET A 1 -47.48 -1.19 15.38
N GLU A 2 -48.06 -1.39 14.18
CA GLU A 2 -47.77 -2.54 13.31
C GLU A 2 -46.30 -2.62 12.85
N GLY A 3 -45.68 -1.52 12.48
CA GLY A 3 -44.27 -1.53 12.04
C GLY A 3 -43.25 -1.93 13.11
N LEU A 4 -43.54 -1.66 14.39
CA LEU A 4 -42.67 -2.05 15.51
C LEU A 4 -42.76 -3.56 15.78
N GLN A 5 -43.94 -4.16 15.64
CA GLN A 5 -44.14 -5.60 15.77
C GLN A 5 -43.43 -6.38 14.65
N GLU A 6 -43.43 -5.85 13.44
CA GLU A 6 -42.74 -6.45 12.28
C GLU A 6 -41.22 -6.39 12.41
N ILE A 7 -40.68 -5.29 12.94
CA ILE A 7 -39.23 -5.15 13.27
C ILE A 7 -38.84 -6.14 14.36
N ILE A 8 -39.64 -6.26 15.44
CA ILE A 8 -39.40 -7.21 16.52
C ILE A 8 -39.45 -8.66 16.01
N ALA A 9 -40.44 -9.02 15.20
CA ALA A 9 -40.57 -10.37 14.62
C ALA A 9 -39.39 -10.70 13.67
N THR A 10 -38.87 -9.71 12.95
CA THR A 10 -37.69 -9.87 12.07
C THR A 10 -36.44 -10.06 12.88
N LEU A 11 -36.24 -9.32 13.99
CA LEU A 11 -35.14 -9.50 14.91
C LEU A 11 -35.17 -10.86 15.62
N GLU A 12 -36.36 -11.27 16.09
CA GLU A 12 -36.60 -12.59 16.71
C GLU A 12 -36.21 -13.72 15.73
N ARG A 13 -36.61 -13.67 14.44
CA ARG A 13 -36.26 -14.66 13.42
C ARG A 13 -34.73 -14.68 13.14
N LYS A 14 -34.11 -13.52 13.02
CA LYS A 14 -32.65 -13.44 12.80
C LYS A 14 -31.86 -13.95 14.00
N THR A 15 -32.33 -13.70 15.21
CA THR A 15 -31.68 -14.17 16.45
C THR A 15 -31.86 -15.67 16.63
N ALA A 16 -33.09 -16.20 16.41
CA ALA A 16 -33.39 -17.63 16.48
C ALA A 16 -32.57 -18.47 15.46
N ALA A 17 -32.34 -17.95 14.23
CA ALA A 17 -31.54 -18.61 13.21
C ALA A 17 -30.07 -18.76 13.61
N ASN A 18 -29.55 -17.87 14.48
CA ASN A 18 -28.17 -17.87 14.95
C ASN A 18 -27.94 -18.69 16.23
N VAL A 19 -28.99 -19.21 16.85
CA VAL A 19 -28.93 -19.99 18.09
C VAL A 19 -29.42 -21.42 17.81
N PRO A 20 -28.67 -22.27 17.14
CA PRO A 20 -29.05 -23.65 16.89
C PRO A 20 -29.12 -24.43 18.21
N LYS A 21 -30.16 -25.26 18.37
CA LYS A 21 -30.22 -26.21 19.47
C LYS A 21 -29.27 -27.36 19.21
N ASP A 22 -28.46 -27.69 20.23
CA ASP A 22 -27.58 -28.88 20.23
C ASP A 22 -28.25 -29.97 21.12
N SER A 23 -27.97 -31.24 20.84
CA SER A 23 -28.47 -32.35 21.64
C SER A 23 -27.95 -32.35 23.08
N ALA A 24 -26.87 -31.67 23.34
CA ALA A 24 -26.27 -31.47 24.66
C ALA A 24 -26.83 -30.29 25.45
N ASP A 25 -27.70 -29.46 24.85
CA ASP A 25 -28.29 -28.31 25.51
C ASP A 25 -29.34 -28.77 26.55
N TYR A 26 -29.43 -28.05 27.65
CA TYR A 26 -30.34 -28.38 28.77
C TYR A 26 -31.15 -27.18 29.23
N ILE A 27 -32.25 -27.44 29.94
CA ILE A 27 -33.11 -26.40 30.48
C ILE A 27 -32.85 -26.26 31.99
N GLU A 28 -32.58 -25.04 32.43
CA GLU A 28 -32.42 -24.68 33.83
C GLU A 28 -33.19 -23.39 34.11
N ASN A 29 -34.00 -23.39 35.18
CA ASN A 29 -34.88 -22.26 35.56
C ASN A 29 -35.80 -21.75 34.42
N GLY A 30 -36.23 -22.68 33.53
CA GLY A 30 -37.09 -22.38 32.41
C GLY A 30 -36.43 -21.61 31.26
N LEU A 31 -35.10 -21.61 31.18
CA LEU A 31 -34.26 -21.07 30.07
C LEU A 31 -33.37 -22.15 29.50
N LEU A 32 -33.08 -22.04 28.20
CA LEU A 32 -32.17 -22.95 27.50
C LEU A 32 -30.70 -22.55 27.78
N TYR A 33 -29.87 -23.54 28.16
CA TYR A 33 -28.44 -23.38 28.38
C TYR A 33 -27.64 -24.24 27.42
N CYS A 34 -26.44 -23.75 27.06
CA CYS A 34 -25.51 -24.45 26.20
C CYS A 34 -24.83 -25.60 26.95
N GLY A 35 -24.91 -26.83 26.42
CA GLY A 35 -24.26 -28.01 26.99
C GLY A 35 -22.73 -27.99 26.99
N LYS A 36 -22.07 -27.07 26.19
CA LYS A 36 -20.62 -26.94 26.12
C LYS A 36 -20.05 -25.92 27.09
N CYS A 37 -20.64 -24.74 27.18
CA CYS A 37 -20.10 -23.63 27.97
C CYS A 37 -20.94 -23.23 29.15
N HIS A 38 -22.07 -23.89 29.37
CA HIS A 38 -23.01 -23.69 30.48
C HIS A 38 -23.47 -22.25 30.64
N THR A 39 -23.53 -21.49 29.54
CA THR A 39 -24.08 -20.14 29.50
C THR A 39 -25.47 -20.16 28.84
N PRO A 40 -26.34 -19.23 29.22
CA PRO A 40 -27.69 -19.21 28.68
C PRO A 40 -27.71 -18.98 27.16
N LYS A 41 -28.63 -19.63 26.50
CA LYS A 41 -29.01 -19.42 25.08
C LYS A 41 -30.32 -18.64 24.95
N GLU A 42 -30.95 -18.34 26.07
CA GLU A 42 -32.19 -17.55 26.16
C GLU A 42 -32.07 -16.53 27.29
N PHE A 43 -32.67 -15.38 27.06
CA PHE A 43 -32.74 -14.29 28.04
C PHE A 43 -34.19 -13.92 28.29
N ARG A 44 -34.57 -13.77 29.57
CA ARG A 44 -35.91 -13.32 29.99
C ARG A 44 -35.85 -11.83 30.31
N GLY A 45 -36.56 -11.03 29.54
CA GLY A 45 -36.61 -9.58 29.72
C GLY A 45 -38.04 -9.03 29.68
N SER A 46 -38.25 -7.87 30.27
CA SER A 46 -39.49 -7.13 30.15
C SER A 46 -39.41 -6.13 29.01
N PHE A 47 -40.28 -6.27 28.03
CA PHE A 47 -40.36 -5.40 26.85
C PHE A 47 -41.79 -4.84 26.76
N LEU A 48 -41.93 -3.54 26.82
CA LEU A 48 -43.26 -2.87 26.78
C LEU A 48 -44.26 -3.41 27.78
N GLY A 49 -43.83 -3.72 29.02
CA GLY A 49 -44.65 -4.27 30.08
C GLY A 49 -44.98 -5.76 29.98
N MET A 50 -44.50 -6.47 28.95
CA MET A 50 -44.65 -7.91 28.78
C MET A 50 -43.32 -8.63 29.01
N VAL A 51 -43.39 -9.73 29.77
CA VAL A 51 -42.21 -10.61 29.95
C VAL A 51 -42.10 -11.53 28.75
N LYS A 52 -40.95 -11.45 28.04
CA LYS A 52 -40.63 -12.32 26.89
C LYS A 52 -39.33 -13.06 27.12
N VAL A 53 -39.24 -14.28 26.58
CA VAL A 53 -38.01 -15.05 26.48
C VAL A 53 -37.50 -14.90 25.05
N VAL A 54 -36.30 -14.35 24.92
CA VAL A 54 -35.66 -14.13 23.60
C VAL A 54 -34.38 -14.95 23.51
N PRO A 55 -34.06 -15.54 22.33
CA PRO A 55 -32.84 -16.27 22.11
C PRO A 55 -31.61 -15.34 22.22
N CYS A 56 -30.55 -15.82 22.84
CA CYS A 56 -29.25 -15.13 22.88
C CYS A 56 -28.09 -16.09 22.56
N LEU A 57 -26.98 -15.55 22.17
CA LEU A 57 -25.78 -16.35 21.87
C LEU A 57 -25.12 -16.78 23.18
N CYS A 58 -24.89 -18.07 23.35
CA CYS A 58 -23.99 -18.55 24.40
C CYS A 58 -22.56 -18.13 24.14
N ARG A 59 -21.71 -18.12 25.19
CA ARG A 59 -20.32 -17.65 25.11
C ARG A 59 -19.53 -18.33 24.01
N CYS A 60 -19.52 -19.65 23.92
CA CYS A 60 -18.74 -20.37 22.92
C CYS A 60 -19.20 -20.07 21.47
N ARG A 61 -20.49 -19.81 21.23
CA ARG A 61 -20.99 -19.42 19.90
C ARG A 61 -20.66 -17.97 19.58
N SER A 62 -20.75 -17.09 20.57
CA SER A 62 -20.34 -15.69 20.42
C SER A 62 -18.84 -15.58 20.10
N GLU A 63 -17.99 -16.28 20.82
CA GLU A 63 -16.54 -16.33 20.58
C GLU A 63 -16.23 -16.89 19.19
N LYS A 64 -16.91 -17.96 18.77
CA LYS A 64 -16.75 -18.53 17.42
C LYS A 64 -17.14 -17.55 16.32
N LEU A 65 -18.30 -16.89 16.45
CA LEU A 65 -18.73 -15.90 15.46
C LEU A 65 -17.80 -14.69 15.42
N ALA A 66 -17.28 -14.24 16.57
CA ALA A 66 -16.30 -13.16 16.63
C ALA A 66 -14.99 -13.54 15.92
N ALA A 67 -14.50 -14.77 16.13
CA ALA A 67 -13.33 -15.28 15.46
C ALA A 67 -13.53 -15.40 13.93
N GLU A 68 -14.66 -15.96 13.49
CA GLU A 68 -15.04 -16.06 12.07
C GLU A 68 -15.12 -14.67 11.41
N GLU A 69 -15.68 -13.68 12.11
CA GLU A 69 -15.78 -12.31 11.61
C GLU A 69 -14.38 -11.65 11.51
N GLN A 70 -13.53 -11.84 12.51
CA GLN A 70 -12.14 -11.35 12.48
C GLN A 70 -11.35 -11.98 11.32
N GLN A 71 -11.47 -13.31 11.13
CA GLN A 71 -10.84 -14.00 10.02
C GLN A 71 -11.33 -13.46 8.67
N ARG A 72 -12.63 -13.31 8.49
CA ARG A 72 -13.22 -12.74 7.27
C ARG A 72 -12.74 -11.30 6.99
N LYS A 73 -12.61 -10.48 8.05
CA LYS A 73 -12.06 -9.11 7.93
C LYS A 73 -10.59 -9.15 7.51
N ALA A 74 -9.80 -10.04 8.09
CA ALA A 74 -8.40 -10.24 7.74
C ALA A 74 -8.22 -10.71 6.30
N GLU A 75 -9.00 -11.69 5.85
CA GLU A 75 -8.98 -12.20 4.48
C GLU A 75 -9.36 -11.12 3.45
N LYS A 76 -10.41 -10.34 3.73
CA LYS A 76 -10.81 -9.20 2.88
C LYS A 76 -9.70 -8.14 2.80
N ARG A 77 -9.07 -7.82 3.94
CA ARG A 77 -7.94 -6.89 3.98
C ARG A 77 -6.77 -7.40 3.14
N GLN A 78 -6.40 -8.67 3.28
CA GLN A 78 -5.31 -9.28 2.51
C GLN A 78 -5.62 -9.34 0.99
N ALA A 79 -6.86 -9.64 0.63
CA ALA A 79 -7.28 -9.63 -0.77
C ALA A 79 -7.16 -8.21 -1.38
N ARG A 80 -7.59 -7.17 -0.64
CA ARG A 80 -7.46 -5.77 -1.06
C ARG A 80 -5.98 -5.36 -1.21
N ILE A 81 -5.13 -5.74 -0.27
CA ILE A 81 -3.68 -5.48 -0.33
C ILE A 81 -3.07 -6.13 -1.58
N ARG A 82 -3.38 -7.42 -1.84
CA ARG A 82 -2.88 -8.12 -3.03
C ARG A 82 -3.34 -7.48 -4.34
N GLN A 83 -4.62 -7.11 -4.43
CA GLN A 83 -5.17 -6.43 -5.61
C GLN A 83 -4.49 -5.08 -5.84
N HIS A 84 -4.35 -4.28 -4.77
CA HIS A 84 -3.69 -2.98 -4.83
C HIS A 84 -2.23 -3.11 -5.25
N ARG A 85 -1.48 -4.05 -4.66
CA ARG A 85 -0.07 -4.30 -5.00
C ARG A 85 0.12 -4.62 -6.48
N ARG A 86 -0.75 -5.47 -7.08
CA ARG A 86 -0.68 -5.80 -8.51
C ARG A 86 -0.84 -4.58 -9.41
N ALA A 87 -1.68 -3.63 -9.01
CA ALA A 87 -1.91 -2.41 -9.78
C ALA A 87 -0.85 -1.31 -9.53
N SER A 88 -0.05 -1.46 -8.46
CA SER A 88 0.87 -0.43 -7.98
C SER A 88 2.24 -0.43 -8.63
N PHE A 89 2.63 -1.50 -9.32
CA PHE A 89 3.97 -1.66 -9.87
C PHE A 89 3.96 -1.88 -11.38
N LEU A 90 5.00 -1.35 -12.05
CA LEU A 90 5.21 -1.52 -13.49
C LEU A 90 5.57 -2.96 -13.87
N GLU A 91 6.46 -3.55 -13.10
CA GLU A 91 7.01 -4.88 -13.31
C GLU A 91 6.54 -5.83 -12.22
N SER A 92 6.20 -7.06 -12.61
CA SER A 92 5.71 -8.09 -11.68
C SER A 92 6.69 -8.40 -10.57
N ASP A 93 7.99 -8.35 -10.85
CA ASP A 93 9.04 -8.70 -9.91
C ASP A 93 9.14 -7.69 -8.76
N MET A 94 8.88 -6.38 -9.05
CA MET A 94 8.91 -5.32 -8.05
C MET A 94 7.90 -5.52 -6.92
N GLN A 95 6.81 -6.28 -7.17
CA GLN A 95 5.80 -6.61 -6.15
C GLN A 95 6.35 -7.48 -5.01
N HIS A 96 7.49 -8.14 -5.24
CA HIS A 96 8.12 -9.05 -4.29
C HIS A 96 9.35 -8.44 -3.60
N TRP A 97 9.78 -7.25 -4.01
CA TRP A 97 10.94 -6.58 -3.41
C TRP A 97 10.59 -6.06 -2.01
N ASN A 98 11.35 -6.52 -1.05
CA ASN A 98 11.13 -6.19 0.36
C ASN A 98 12.47 -6.04 1.09
N PHE A 99 12.42 -5.50 2.30
CA PHE A 99 13.62 -5.28 3.11
C PHE A 99 14.37 -6.55 3.54
N ALA A 100 13.73 -7.72 3.50
CA ALA A 100 14.39 -8.98 3.82
C ALA A 100 15.24 -9.51 2.65
N ALA A 101 14.96 -9.07 1.43
CA ALA A 101 15.72 -9.41 0.23
C ALA A 101 16.92 -8.47 0.00
N ASP A 102 17.23 -7.57 0.93
CA ASP A 102 18.40 -6.69 0.87
C ASP A 102 19.69 -7.49 1.00
N ASP A 103 20.65 -7.21 0.12
CA ASP A 103 21.97 -7.85 0.11
C ASP A 103 22.97 -7.23 1.12
N GLY A 104 22.54 -6.22 1.86
CA GLY A 104 23.36 -5.51 2.85
C GLY A 104 24.45 -4.61 2.26
N ALA A 105 24.48 -4.38 0.95
CA ALA A 105 25.53 -3.59 0.29
C ALA A 105 25.52 -2.10 0.66
N ASP A 106 24.36 -1.54 1.00
CA ASP A 106 24.25 -0.17 1.53
C ASP A 106 23.28 -0.14 2.73
N PRO A 107 23.76 -0.45 3.94
CA PRO A 107 22.92 -0.46 5.15
C PRO A 107 22.36 0.92 5.50
N ARG A 108 22.99 2.00 5.05
CA ARG A 108 22.57 3.37 5.30
C ARG A 108 21.26 3.69 4.57
N ILE A 109 21.16 3.37 3.29
CA ILE A 109 19.94 3.60 2.52
C ILE A 109 18.78 2.72 3.03
N MET A 110 19.05 1.47 3.40
CA MET A 110 18.02 0.59 3.93
C MET A 110 17.50 1.04 5.30
N ARG A 111 18.38 1.60 6.13
CA ARG A 111 17.97 2.23 7.40
C ARG A 111 17.11 3.47 7.14
N ALA A 112 17.52 4.36 6.23
CA ALA A 112 16.75 5.54 5.86
C ALA A 112 15.37 5.15 5.30
N ALA A 113 15.30 4.13 4.45
CA ALA A 113 14.06 3.62 3.88
C ALA A 113 13.11 3.04 4.97
N LYS A 114 13.64 2.24 5.90
CA LYS A 114 12.86 1.71 7.03
C LYS A 114 12.35 2.84 7.95
N ASN A 115 13.19 3.84 8.23
CA ASN A 115 12.79 5.01 9.02
C ASN A 115 11.71 5.83 8.32
N TYR A 116 11.80 6.00 6.99
CA TYR A 116 10.77 6.68 6.21
C TYR A 116 9.43 5.96 6.32
N VAL A 117 9.41 4.61 6.19
CA VAL A 117 8.20 3.81 6.37
C VAL A 117 7.65 3.94 7.80
N GLY A 118 8.51 3.83 8.81
CA GLY A 118 8.10 3.92 10.23
C GLY A 118 7.49 5.26 10.61
N ASN A 119 7.93 6.36 9.97
CA ASN A 119 7.45 7.71 10.22
C ASN A 119 6.57 8.26 9.08
N PHE A 120 6.03 7.40 8.21
CA PHE A 120 5.35 7.83 6.99
C PHE A 120 4.17 8.78 7.24
N THR A 121 3.43 8.61 8.32
CA THR A 121 2.31 9.49 8.66
C THR A 121 2.79 10.95 8.79
N GLN A 122 3.90 11.18 9.50
CA GLN A 122 4.48 12.51 9.65
C GLN A 122 5.01 13.07 8.33
N PHE A 123 5.70 12.26 7.53
CA PHE A 123 6.17 12.68 6.19
C PHE A 123 5.01 13.04 5.26
N ARG A 124 3.92 12.27 5.34
CA ARG A 124 2.71 12.52 4.54
C ARG A 124 2.02 13.84 4.95
N GLU A 125 1.90 14.12 6.23
CA GLU A 125 1.33 15.39 6.74
C GLU A 125 2.14 16.60 6.30
N GLN A 126 3.48 16.46 6.21
CA GLN A 126 4.38 17.51 5.76
C GLN A 126 4.54 17.58 4.23
N GLY A 127 3.99 16.63 3.48
CA GLY A 127 4.17 16.51 2.04
C GLY A 127 5.62 16.21 1.62
N LYS A 128 6.42 15.58 2.51
CA LYS A 128 7.86 15.33 2.29
C LYS A 128 8.14 13.92 1.81
N GLY A 129 8.96 13.82 0.77
CA GLY A 129 9.41 12.58 0.14
C GLY A 129 10.93 12.43 0.12
N LEU A 130 11.42 11.55 -0.75
CA LEU A 130 12.84 11.26 -0.92
C LEU A 130 13.26 11.42 -2.39
N LEU A 131 14.46 11.98 -2.60
CA LEU A 131 15.16 11.96 -3.86
C LEU A 131 16.34 11.00 -3.74
N LEU A 132 16.20 9.78 -4.31
CA LEU A 132 17.25 8.77 -4.31
C LEU A 132 18.14 8.99 -5.54
N TYR A 133 19.35 9.47 -5.34
CA TYR A 133 20.27 9.77 -6.44
C TYR A 133 21.56 8.95 -6.34
N GLY A 134 22.30 8.82 -7.44
CA GLY A 134 23.58 8.09 -7.47
C GLY A 134 23.73 7.22 -8.72
N GLY A 135 24.85 6.48 -8.81
CA GLY A 135 25.24 5.71 -9.98
C GLY A 135 24.21 4.66 -10.44
N VAL A 136 24.35 4.21 -11.68
CA VAL A 136 23.49 3.18 -12.28
C VAL A 136 23.68 1.83 -11.58
N GLY A 137 22.57 1.19 -11.21
CA GLY A 137 22.57 -0.16 -10.63
C GLY A 137 22.90 -0.22 -9.14
N THR A 138 22.99 0.91 -8.42
CA THR A 138 23.32 0.97 -6.99
C THR A 138 22.16 0.53 -6.07
N GLY A 139 20.94 0.37 -6.59
CA GLY A 139 19.78 -0.12 -5.82
C GLY A 139 18.74 0.94 -5.47
N LYS A 140 18.74 2.12 -6.10
CA LYS A 140 17.74 3.19 -5.91
C LYS A 140 16.30 2.70 -6.09
N THR A 141 16.02 2.11 -7.25
CA THR A 141 14.70 1.54 -7.60
C THR A 141 14.28 0.44 -6.63
N PHE A 142 15.24 -0.41 -6.18
CA PHE A 142 14.98 -1.44 -5.19
C PHE A 142 14.55 -0.84 -3.84
N ALA A 143 15.29 0.15 -3.34
CA ALA A 143 14.94 0.83 -2.09
C ALA A 143 13.57 1.51 -2.15
N ALA A 144 13.26 2.19 -3.27
CA ALA A 144 11.96 2.83 -3.49
C ALA A 144 10.83 1.80 -3.52
N ALA A 145 11.02 0.65 -4.19
CA ALA A 145 10.04 -0.44 -4.22
C ALA A 145 9.86 -1.11 -2.86
N CYS A 146 10.92 -1.29 -2.07
CA CYS A 146 10.81 -1.79 -0.68
C CYS A 146 9.95 -0.86 0.19
N ILE A 147 10.13 0.46 0.07
CA ILE A 147 9.30 1.44 0.77
C ILE A 147 7.83 1.31 0.33
N ALA A 148 7.56 1.30 -0.98
CA ALA A 148 6.20 1.20 -1.51
C ALA A 148 5.52 -0.10 -1.05
N ASN A 149 6.19 -1.25 -1.13
CA ASN A 149 5.66 -2.53 -0.66
C ASN A 149 5.32 -2.52 0.83
N ALA A 150 6.23 -2.01 1.67
CA ALA A 150 6.01 -1.94 3.11
C ALA A 150 4.83 -1.02 3.48
N LEU A 151 4.66 0.08 2.76
CA LEU A 151 3.51 0.98 2.93
C LEU A 151 2.20 0.31 2.48
N ILE A 152 2.20 -0.42 1.37
CA ILE A 152 1.05 -1.21 0.91
C ILE A 152 0.67 -2.26 1.96
N ASP A 153 1.64 -2.95 2.57
CA ASP A 153 1.40 -3.92 3.64
C ASP A 153 0.77 -3.26 4.88
N SER A 154 1.12 -2.02 5.17
CA SER A 154 0.49 -1.23 6.24
C SER A 154 -0.92 -0.73 5.87
N GLY A 155 -1.36 -0.89 4.62
CA GLY A 155 -2.68 -0.49 4.13
C GLY A 155 -2.71 0.90 3.47
N ARG A 156 -1.54 1.49 3.16
CA ARG A 156 -1.44 2.74 2.40
C ARG A 156 -1.57 2.47 0.90
N THR A 157 -2.01 3.48 0.17
CA THR A 157 -2.10 3.42 -1.29
C THR A 157 -0.81 3.96 -1.90
N CYS A 158 -0.15 3.16 -2.75
CA CYS A 158 1.07 3.56 -3.44
C CYS A 158 0.94 3.31 -4.94
N LEU A 159 1.62 4.12 -5.75
CA LEU A 159 1.83 3.86 -7.17
C LEU A 159 3.32 4.04 -7.47
N MET A 160 3.91 3.07 -8.15
CA MET A 160 5.27 3.16 -8.68
C MET A 160 5.23 3.11 -10.19
N THR A 161 5.74 4.14 -10.84
CA THR A 161 5.83 4.28 -12.29
C THR A 161 7.15 4.95 -12.66
N ASN A 162 7.42 5.13 -13.95
CA ASN A 162 8.55 5.90 -14.43
C ASN A 162 8.09 7.01 -15.38
N PHE A 163 8.93 8.01 -15.56
CA PHE A 163 8.60 9.14 -16.42
C PHE A 163 8.37 8.75 -17.89
N ALA A 164 9.11 7.78 -18.40
CA ALA A 164 8.95 7.32 -19.80
C ALA A 164 7.51 6.78 -20.04
N ARG A 165 7.00 5.97 -19.11
CA ARG A 165 5.63 5.45 -19.21
C ARG A 165 4.58 6.54 -19.05
N VAL A 166 4.76 7.44 -18.09
CA VAL A 166 3.86 8.59 -17.88
C VAL A 166 3.78 9.43 -19.15
N LEU A 167 4.92 9.78 -19.75
CA LEU A 167 5.00 10.55 -20.98
C LEU A 167 4.34 9.83 -22.17
N ASN A 168 4.60 8.53 -22.32
CA ASN A 168 3.96 7.73 -23.38
C ASN A 168 2.43 7.70 -23.24
N THR A 169 1.93 7.59 -22.00
CA THR A 169 0.49 7.64 -21.74
C THR A 169 -0.07 9.03 -22.06
N LEU A 170 0.58 10.10 -21.59
CA LEU A 170 0.17 11.48 -21.83
C LEU A 170 0.18 11.86 -23.32
N TRP A 171 1.03 11.18 -24.12
CA TRP A 171 1.05 11.37 -25.57
C TRP A 171 -0.20 10.80 -26.25
N SER A 172 -0.76 9.70 -25.72
CA SER A 172 -1.83 8.93 -26.36
C SER A 172 -3.25 9.28 -25.88
N ILE A 173 -3.39 10.02 -24.77
CA ILE A 173 -4.69 10.35 -24.17
C ILE A 173 -5.09 11.81 -24.43
N GLU A 174 -6.40 12.07 -24.48
CA GLU A 174 -6.96 13.41 -24.61
C GLU A 174 -7.01 14.13 -23.25
N GLU A 175 -7.51 13.45 -22.22
CA GLU A 175 -7.73 13.98 -20.88
C GLU A 175 -6.45 13.95 -20.01
N LYS A 176 -5.40 14.68 -20.44
CA LYS A 176 -4.08 14.69 -19.81
C LYS A 176 -4.13 15.13 -18.36
N GLN A 177 -4.89 16.19 -18.06
CA GLN A 177 -4.98 16.70 -16.69
C GLN A 177 -5.66 15.73 -15.76
N THR A 178 -6.73 15.07 -16.18
CA THR A 178 -7.43 14.04 -15.42
C THR A 178 -6.49 12.89 -15.07
N TYR A 179 -5.63 12.47 -16.00
CA TYR A 179 -4.62 11.45 -15.73
C TYR A 179 -3.57 11.91 -14.71
N ILE A 180 -3.05 13.13 -14.84
CA ILE A 180 -2.09 13.70 -13.89
C ILE A 180 -2.73 13.79 -12.49
N ASP A 181 -3.96 14.29 -12.40
CA ASP A 181 -4.69 14.44 -11.14
C ASP A 181 -5.00 13.09 -10.49
N SER A 182 -5.13 12.02 -11.29
CA SER A 182 -5.33 10.66 -10.77
C SER A 182 -4.18 10.18 -9.87
N PHE A 183 -2.98 10.71 -10.04
CA PHE A 183 -1.86 10.39 -9.15
C PHE A 183 -2.08 10.85 -7.71
N ASN A 184 -2.91 11.89 -7.50
CA ASN A 184 -3.18 12.44 -6.17
C ASN A 184 -4.11 11.55 -5.30
N GLN A 185 -4.68 10.50 -5.86
CA GLN A 185 -5.43 9.50 -5.07
C GLN A 185 -4.52 8.51 -4.29
N PHE A 186 -3.21 8.52 -4.56
CA PHE A 186 -2.25 7.66 -3.87
C PHE A 186 -1.57 8.40 -2.71
N ASP A 187 -1.44 7.72 -1.55
CA ASP A 187 -0.71 8.25 -0.40
C ASP A 187 0.77 8.52 -0.74
N LEU A 188 1.39 7.63 -1.53
CA LEU A 188 2.76 7.78 -2.03
C LEU A 188 2.81 7.55 -3.55
N LEU A 189 3.47 8.46 -4.27
CA LEU A 189 3.85 8.28 -5.67
C LEU A 189 5.36 8.05 -5.76
N VAL A 190 5.77 6.99 -6.46
CA VAL A 190 7.18 6.73 -6.80
C VAL A 190 7.37 6.95 -8.30
N LEU A 191 8.27 7.86 -8.64
CA LEU A 191 8.63 8.20 -10.01
C LEU A 191 10.10 7.81 -10.26
N ASP A 192 10.28 6.73 -11.01
CA ASP A 192 11.59 6.16 -11.26
C ASP A 192 12.28 6.80 -12.46
N ASP A 193 13.62 6.92 -12.41
CA ASP A 193 14.49 7.38 -13.47
C ASP A 193 14.21 8.80 -14.02
N LEU A 194 14.14 9.82 -13.12
CA LEU A 194 14.13 11.22 -13.52
C LEU A 194 15.43 11.56 -14.29
N GLY A 195 15.30 12.22 -15.45
CA GLY A 195 16.39 12.62 -16.32
C GLY A 195 16.77 11.57 -17.37
N ALA A 196 16.08 10.41 -17.39
CA ALA A 196 16.22 9.40 -18.44
C ALA A 196 15.26 9.64 -19.63
N GLU A 197 14.31 10.53 -19.49
CA GLU A 197 13.33 10.89 -20.51
C GLU A 197 13.99 11.63 -21.70
N ARG A 198 13.32 11.60 -22.87
CA ARG A 198 13.76 12.34 -24.04
C ARG A 198 13.84 13.83 -23.74
N ARG A 199 14.93 14.47 -24.11
CA ARG A 199 15.14 15.93 -23.98
C ARG A 199 14.32 16.68 -25.01
N SER A 200 13.02 16.86 -24.77
CA SER A 200 12.12 17.68 -25.56
C SER A 200 11.38 18.65 -24.66
N GLU A 201 11.03 19.82 -25.18
CA GLU A 201 10.22 20.80 -24.42
C GLU A 201 8.91 20.21 -23.92
N TYR A 202 8.24 19.40 -24.75
CA TYR A 202 7.03 18.69 -24.37
C TYR A 202 7.27 17.76 -23.16
N ALA A 203 8.33 16.96 -23.21
CA ALA A 203 8.63 16.04 -22.10
C ALA A 203 8.92 16.80 -20.79
N GLN A 204 9.71 17.88 -20.87
CA GLN A 204 9.99 18.75 -19.73
C GLN A 204 8.71 19.36 -19.15
N GLU A 205 7.81 19.85 -20.01
CA GLU A 205 6.52 20.40 -19.60
C GLU A 205 5.66 19.36 -18.88
N GLN A 206 5.55 18.15 -19.42
CA GLN A 206 4.74 17.09 -18.79
C GLN A 206 5.36 16.58 -17.48
N VAL A 207 6.69 16.44 -17.41
CA VAL A 207 7.39 16.12 -16.15
C VAL A 207 7.12 17.18 -15.10
N PHE A 208 7.21 18.45 -15.48
CA PHE A 208 6.88 19.58 -14.61
C PHE A 208 5.42 19.48 -14.12
N ASN A 209 4.46 19.25 -15.00
CA ASN A 209 3.04 19.18 -14.65
C ASN A 209 2.75 18.06 -13.64
N VAL A 210 3.37 16.88 -13.80
CA VAL A 210 3.21 15.76 -12.87
C VAL A 210 3.78 16.10 -11.48
N ILE A 211 4.99 16.67 -11.43
CA ILE A 211 5.64 17.05 -10.17
C ILE A 211 4.88 18.19 -9.49
N ASP A 212 4.44 19.20 -10.27
CA ASP A 212 3.69 20.35 -9.78
C ASP A 212 2.31 19.96 -9.20
N ALA A 213 1.63 19.00 -9.81
CA ALA A 213 0.36 18.47 -9.30
C ALA A 213 0.53 17.85 -7.91
N ARG A 214 1.59 17.08 -7.69
CA ARG A 214 1.92 16.51 -6.36
C ARG A 214 2.37 17.58 -5.38
N TYR A 215 3.16 18.55 -5.84
CA TYR A 215 3.60 19.70 -5.04
C TYR A 215 2.41 20.49 -4.50
N ARG A 216 1.47 20.87 -5.35
CA ARG A 216 0.25 21.61 -4.95
C ARG A 216 -0.67 20.80 -4.04
N ALA A 217 -0.75 19.50 -4.25
CA ALA A 217 -1.53 18.60 -3.41
C ALA A 217 -0.88 18.34 -2.05
N LYS A 218 0.37 18.78 -1.82
CA LYS A 218 1.18 18.50 -0.61
C LYS A 218 1.22 17.00 -0.28
N LEU A 219 1.36 16.16 -1.30
CA LEU A 219 1.43 14.72 -1.16
C LEU A 219 2.86 14.23 -1.42
N PRO A 220 3.43 13.36 -0.59
CA PRO A 220 4.81 12.92 -0.73
C PRO A 220 5.04 12.14 -2.01
N MET A 221 6.25 12.27 -2.58
CA MET A 221 6.72 11.43 -3.66
C MET A 221 8.15 10.94 -3.39
N ILE A 222 8.49 9.79 -3.97
CA ILE A 222 9.87 9.33 -4.04
C ILE A 222 10.29 9.41 -5.50
N ILE A 223 11.42 10.04 -5.74
CA ILE A 223 12.00 10.15 -7.08
C ILE A 223 13.34 9.45 -7.06
N THR A 224 13.64 8.64 -8.09
CA THR A 224 14.97 8.12 -8.31
C THR A 224 15.60 8.80 -9.52
N THR A 225 16.92 8.97 -9.52
CA THR A 225 17.65 9.56 -10.63
C THR A 225 19.11 9.10 -10.67
N ASN A 226 19.68 9.07 -11.86
CA ASN A 226 21.11 8.85 -12.07
C ASN A 226 21.89 10.17 -12.15
N LEU A 227 21.20 11.31 -12.11
CA LEU A 227 21.86 12.62 -12.05
C LEU A 227 22.57 12.78 -10.72
N SER A 228 23.70 13.46 -10.72
CA SER A 228 24.40 13.89 -9.52
C SER A 228 23.64 15.03 -8.83
N ILE A 229 23.91 15.25 -7.56
CA ILE A 229 23.29 16.36 -6.82
C ILE A 229 23.75 17.72 -7.37
N GLU A 230 24.93 17.79 -7.96
CA GLU A 230 25.48 18.97 -8.64
C GLU A 230 24.68 19.32 -9.89
N GLU A 231 24.35 18.33 -10.73
CA GLU A 231 23.51 18.52 -11.93
C GLU A 231 22.10 18.98 -11.55
N ILE A 232 21.55 18.47 -10.45
CA ILE A 232 20.24 18.86 -9.96
C ILE A 232 20.25 20.29 -9.41
N LYS A 233 21.33 20.69 -8.70
CA LYS A 233 21.49 22.04 -8.14
C LYS A 233 21.87 23.09 -9.16
N LYS A 234 22.50 22.68 -10.27
CA LYS A 234 22.94 23.58 -11.36
C LYS A 234 22.42 23.08 -12.71
N PRO A 235 21.10 23.17 -12.93
CA PRO A 235 20.48 22.67 -14.16
C PRO A 235 20.93 23.46 -15.40
N ASP A 236 20.94 22.78 -16.53
CA ASP A 236 21.37 23.30 -17.83
C ASP A 236 20.30 24.16 -18.55
N SER A 237 19.07 24.14 -18.06
CA SER A 237 17.94 24.87 -18.65
C SER A 237 16.97 25.42 -17.58
N ILE A 238 16.23 26.46 -17.97
CA ILE A 238 15.16 27.03 -17.11
C ILE A 238 14.07 25.99 -16.84
N GLY A 239 13.74 25.14 -17.82
CA GLY A 239 12.75 24.06 -17.64
C GLY A 239 13.16 23.08 -16.55
N ASN A 240 14.41 22.62 -16.60
CA ASN A 240 14.98 21.73 -15.58
C ASN A 240 15.09 22.42 -14.22
N SER A 241 15.42 23.71 -14.18
CA SER A 241 15.46 24.48 -12.93
C SER A 241 14.14 24.44 -12.20
N ARG A 242 13.03 24.71 -12.90
CA ARG A 242 11.69 24.68 -12.31
C ARG A 242 11.29 23.30 -11.80
N ILE A 243 11.70 22.23 -12.45
CA ILE A 243 11.47 20.87 -12.05
C ILE A 243 12.25 20.55 -10.77
N TYR A 244 13.57 20.82 -10.80
CA TYR A 244 14.47 20.41 -9.73
C TYR A 244 14.29 21.24 -8.46
N ASP A 245 13.91 22.51 -8.58
CA ASP A 245 13.57 23.34 -7.41
C ASP A 245 12.40 22.73 -6.62
N ARG A 246 11.33 22.32 -7.31
CA ARG A 246 10.20 21.62 -6.66
C ARG A 246 10.58 20.28 -6.07
N VAL A 247 11.40 19.51 -6.78
CA VAL A 247 11.90 18.22 -6.28
C VAL A 247 12.70 18.40 -5.01
N LEU A 248 13.64 19.36 -4.98
CA LEU A 248 14.46 19.62 -3.79
C LEU A 248 13.67 20.21 -2.63
N GLU A 249 12.60 20.97 -2.91
CA GLU A 249 11.71 21.46 -1.87
C GLU A 249 10.90 20.36 -1.21
N MET A 250 10.40 19.39 -2.00
CA MET A 250 9.56 18.30 -1.50
C MET A 250 10.34 17.08 -1.04
N CYS A 251 11.43 16.77 -1.70
CA CYS A 251 12.14 15.49 -1.55
C CYS A 251 13.50 15.70 -0.90
N HIS A 252 13.72 15.05 0.24
CA HIS A 252 15.04 15.04 0.87
C HIS A 252 16.02 14.21 0.03
N PRO A 253 17.17 14.78 -0.41
CA PRO A 253 18.13 14.03 -1.21
C PRO A 253 18.89 13.01 -0.36
N VAL A 254 18.92 11.77 -0.85
CA VAL A 254 19.64 10.65 -0.24
C VAL A 254 20.50 9.99 -1.30
N GLU A 255 21.80 10.03 -1.11
CA GLU A 255 22.74 9.38 -2.01
C GLU A 255 22.73 7.86 -1.81
N VAL A 256 22.59 7.12 -2.91
CA VAL A 256 22.67 5.66 -2.94
C VAL A 256 24.01 5.27 -3.56
N THR A 257 24.93 4.85 -2.72
CA THR A 257 26.31 4.53 -3.09
C THR A 257 26.49 3.04 -3.32
N GLY A 258 27.63 2.67 -3.89
CA GLY A 258 28.03 1.27 -4.06
C GLY A 258 28.29 0.85 -5.49
N LYS A 259 28.71 -0.42 -5.64
CA LYS A 259 28.97 -1.03 -6.94
C LYS A 259 27.64 -1.40 -7.63
N SER A 260 27.62 -1.32 -8.97
CA SER A 260 26.44 -1.72 -9.73
C SER A 260 26.12 -3.21 -9.53
N ARG A 261 25.01 -3.49 -8.86
CA ARG A 261 24.48 -4.86 -8.65
C ARG A 261 24.16 -5.55 -9.98
N ARG A 262 23.67 -4.79 -10.98
CA ARG A 262 23.42 -5.31 -12.33
C ARG A 262 24.71 -5.82 -12.99
N ARG A 263 25.82 -5.06 -12.89
CA ARG A 263 27.12 -5.50 -13.45
C ARG A 263 27.67 -6.72 -12.73
N GLN A 264 27.49 -6.80 -11.41
CA GLN A 264 27.93 -7.97 -10.65
C GLN A 264 27.15 -9.23 -11.05
N LYS A 265 25.81 -9.12 -11.20
CA LYS A 265 24.97 -10.21 -11.66
C LYS A 265 25.36 -10.65 -13.08
N VAL A 266 25.49 -9.70 -14.02
CA VAL A 266 25.91 -9.99 -15.40
C VAL A 266 27.27 -10.69 -15.44
N ALA A 267 28.22 -10.28 -14.60
CA ALA A 267 29.55 -10.92 -14.54
C ALA A 267 29.49 -12.37 -13.98
N ALA A 268 28.54 -12.65 -13.06
CA ALA A 268 28.30 -13.99 -12.57
C ALA A 268 27.58 -14.86 -13.62
N ASP A 269 26.53 -14.32 -14.23
CA ASP A 269 25.77 -14.99 -15.29
C ASP A 269 26.67 -15.30 -16.51
N PHE A 270 27.57 -14.38 -16.87
CA PHE A 270 28.51 -14.56 -17.98
C PHE A 270 29.48 -15.73 -17.74
N ARG A 271 30.01 -15.88 -16.53
CA ARG A 271 30.84 -17.02 -16.14
C ARG A 271 30.10 -18.35 -16.26
N SER A 272 28.88 -18.40 -15.66
CA SER A 272 28.04 -19.60 -15.74
C SER A 272 27.67 -19.95 -17.19
N MET A 273 27.39 -18.94 -18.03
CA MET A 273 27.08 -19.16 -19.44
C MET A 273 28.29 -19.65 -20.24
N ASN A 274 29.50 -19.11 -19.99
CA ASN A 274 30.71 -19.60 -20.62
C ASN A 274 30.98 -21.07 -20.27
N GLU A 275 30.80 -21.46 -18.99
CA GLU A 275 30.92 -22.86 -18.56
C GLU A 275 29.93 -23.79 -19.32
N LEU A 276 28.69 -23.34 -19.48
CA LEU A 276 27.66 -24.09 -20.22
C LEU A 276 27.96 -24.18 -21.72
N LEU A 277 28.56 -23.14 -22.28
CA LEU A 277 28.93 -23.10 -23.70
C LEU A 277 30.27 -23.77 -23.99
N GLY A 278 31.06 -24.14 -22.96
CA GLY A 278 32.39 -24.71 -23.11
C GLY A 278 33.47 -23.70 -23.58
N LEU A 279 33.31 -22.40 -23.21
CA LEU A 279 34.20 -21.29 -23.56
C LEU A 279 35.15 -20.93 -22.40
#